data_5eb216772a6e77b37371cf91b3a3da06
#
_entry.id   5eb216772a6e77b37371cf91b3a3da06
#
_cell.length_a   1.000
_cell.length_b   1.000
_cell.length_c   1.000
_cell.angle_alpha   90.00
_cell.angle_beta   90.00
_cell.angle_gamma   90.00
#
_symmetry.space_group_name_H-M   'P 1'
#
loop_
_entity.id
_entity.type
_entity.pdbx_description
1 polymer ?
#
loop_
_entity_poly.entity_id
_entity_poly.type
_entity_poly.pdbx_seq_one_letter_code
_entity_poly.pdbx_strand_id
1 'polypeptide(L)'
;TALILGTGGASKAVAFALRELGIKFEYVSRTKSPEIKHTYNTLTSTEIEANKLIINCTPLGTFPKLEKCPEISYDQLDKYHLLFDLIYNPAQTKFLKNGKLRGAKTINGLEMLINQAEKSWEIWNS
;
A
#
# COMPACT_ATOMS: atom_id res chain seq x y z
N THR A 1 2.55 12.24 2.50
CA THR A 1 3.04 11.12 3.33
C THR A 1 2.34 9.83 2.97
N ALA A 2 2.99 8.72 3.27
CA ALA A 2 2.50 7.40 2.95
C ALA A 2 2.53 6.48 4.17
N LEU A 3 1.63 5.49 4.18
CA LEU A 3 1.68 4.38 5.13
C LEU A 3 2.07 3.11 4.37
N ILE A 4 3.05 2.39 4.91
CA ILE A 4 3.46 1.08 4.40
C ILE A 4 2.92 0.03 5.37
N LEU A 5 2.00 -0.80 4.89
CA LEU A 5 1.41 -1.86 5.71
C LEU A 5 2.24 -3.13 5.57
N GLY A 6 2.87 -3.53 6.66
CA GLY A 6 3.77 -4.68 6.69
C GLY A 6 5.24 -4.28 6.78
N THR A 7 6.09 -5.23 7.17
CA THR A 7 7.51 -4.99 7.44
C THR A 7 8.45 -6.02 6.81
N GLY A 8 7.95 -6.87 5.92
CA GLY A 8 8.76 -7.86 5.22
C GLY A 8 9.65 -7.27 4.14
N GLY A 9 10.28 -8.14 3.33
CA GLY A 9 11.21 -7.72 2.29
C GLY A 9 10.60 -6.77 1.27
N ALA A 10 9.36 -7.00 0.86
CA ALA A 10 8.67 -6.13 -0.09
C ALA A 10 8.51 -4.71 0.44
N SER A 11 8.25 -4.55 1.74
CA SER A 11 8.12 -3.23 2.35
C SER A 11 9.43 -2.45 2.31
N LYS A 12 10.57 -3.12 2.39
CA LYS A 12 11.88 -2.48 2.29
C LYS A 12 12.11 -1.89 0.90
N ALA A 13 11.73 -2.62 -0.14
CA ALA A 13 11.84 -2.15 -1.52
C ALA A 13 10.94 -0.94 -1.76
N VAL A 14 9.72 -0.96 -1.24
CA VAL A 14 8.79 0.17 -1.32
C VAL A 14 9.36 1.38 -0.59
N ALA A 15 9.89 1.18 0.61
CA ALA A 15 10.50 2.26 1.39
C ALA A 15 11.65 2.91 0.64
N PHE A 16 12.50 2.11 -0.01
CA PHE A 16 13.59 2.63 -0.82
C PHE A 16 13.05 3.52 -1.95
N ALA A 17 12.05 3.03 -2.68
CA ALA A 17 11.45 3.78 -3.78
C ALA A 17 10.85 5.11 -3.30
N LEU A 18 10.16 5.11 -2.16
CA LEU A 18 9.57 6.32 -1.60
C LEU A 18 10.65 7.33 -1.19
N ARG A 19 11.76 6.87 -0.63
CA ARG A 19 12.89 7.75 -0.30
C ARG A 19 13.46 8.41 -1.55
N GLU A 20 13.63 7.63 -2.61
CA GLU A 20 14.13 8.15 -3.89
C GLU A 20 13.21 9.22 -4.47
N LEU A 21 11.90 9.10 -4.24
CA LEU A 21 10.91 10.07 -4.69
C LEU A 21 10.70 11.24 -3.72
N GLY A 22 11.38 11.22 -2.58
CA GLY A 22 11.23 12.27 -1.56
C GLY A 22 9.92 12.20 -0.80
N ILE A 23 9.25 11.05 -0.79
CA ILE A 23 7.97 10.86 -0.09
C ILE A 23 8.22 10.34 1.32
N LYS A 24 7.74 11.06 2.33
CA LYS A 24 7.81 10.61 3.72
C LYS A 24 6.82 9.48 3.95
N PHE A 25 7.21 8.52 4.78
CA PHE A 25 6.36 7.37 5.07
C PHE A 25 6.58 6.85 6.48
N GLU A 26 5.65 6.03 6.94
CA GLU A 26 5.70 5.35 8.22
C GLU A 26 5.23 3.91 8.03
N TYR A 27 5.83 2.98 8.77
CA TYR A 27 5.43 1.57 8.74
C TYR A 27 4.28 1.33 9.70
N VAL A 28 3.39 0.42 9.31
CA VAL A 28 2.34 -0.13 10.18
C VAL A 28 2.55 -1.63 10.26
N SER A 29 2.59 -2.18 11.47
CA SER A 29 2.84 -3.61 11.70
C SER A 29 1.87 -4.17 12.76
N ARG A 30 1.79 -5.48 12.83
CA ARG A 30 1.01 -6.16 13.89
C ARG A 30 1.67 -6.03 15.26
N THR A 31 3.01 -5.94 15.29
CA THR A 31 3.78 -5.85 16.52
C THR A 31 4.62 -4.60 16.52
N LYS A 32 4.66 -3.94 17.68
CA LYS A 32 5.47 -2.74 17.84
C LYS A 32 6.95 -3.11 17.95
N SER A 33 7.81 -2.28 17.33
CA SER A 33 9.26 -2.35 17.49
C SER A 33 9.80 -0.92 17.44
N PRO A 34 11.08 -0.69 17.78
CA PRO A 34 11.65 0.67 17.78
C PRO A 34 11.53 1.40 16.43
N GLU A 35 11.51 0.64 15.33
CA GLU A 35 11.43 1.20 13.97
C GLU A 35 9.99 1.41 13.49
N ILE A 36 9.01 0.89 14.25
CA ILE A 36 7.61 0.89 13.85
C ILE A 36 6.85 1.88 14.72
N LYS A 37 6.37 2.94 14.11
CA LYS A 37 5.62 3.99 14.82
C LYS A 37 4.19 3.55 15.13
N HIS A 38 3.56 2.81 14.22
CA HIS A 38 2.17 2.42 14.36
C HIS A 38 1.97 0.92 14.30
N THR A 39 1.07 0.42 15.16
CA THR A 39 0.48 -0.90 14.98
C THR A 39 -0.96 -0.69 14.48
N TYR A 40 -1.60 -1.75 13.98
CA TYR A 40 -3.01 -1.64 13.56
C TYR A 40 -3.92 -1.21 14.71
N ASN A 41 -3.56 -1.57 15.95
CA ASN A 41 -4.33 -1.20 17.13
C ASN A 41 -4.16 0.27 17.52
N THR A 42 -3.01 0.87 17.22
CA THR A 42 -2.72 2.27 17.58
C THR A 42 -2.94 3.24 16.43
N LEU A 43 -3.12 2.72 15.21
CA LEU A 43 -3.36 3.55 14.04
C LEU A 43 -4.75 4.17 14.11
N THR A 44 -4.82 5.49 14.16
CA THR A 44 -6.08 6.22 14.30
C THR A 44 -6.67 6.61 12.95
N SER A 45 -7.94 6.99 12.95
CA SER A 45 -8.60 7.51 11.75
C SER A 45 -7.94 8.80 11.25
N THR A 46 -7.41 9.61 12.16
CA THR A 46 -6.69 10.83 11.79
C THR A 46 -5.46 10.54 10.93
N GLU A 47 -4.72 9.50 11.26
CA GLU A 47 -3.53 9.09 10.51
C GLU A 47 -3.90 8.54 9.13
N ILE A 48 -4.99 7.79 9.03
CA ILE A 48 -5.51 7.32 7.74
C ILE A 48 -5.90 8.52 6.87
N GLU A 49 -6.61 9.48 7.44
CA GLU A 49 -7.03 10.68 6.73
C GLU A 49 -5.83 11.51 6.27
N ALA A 50 -4.81 11.62 7.10
CA ALA A 50 -3.61 12.41 6.80
C ALA A 50 -2.70 11.79 5.75
N ASN A 51 -2.71 10.46 5.61
CA ASN A 51 -1.81 9.75 4.69
C ASN A 51 -2.57 9.30 3.45
N LYS A 52 -2.40 10.04 2.36
CA LYS A 52 -3.17 9.83 1.13
C LYS A 52 -2.68 8.65 0.28
N LEU A 53 -1.47 8.16 0.54
CA LEU A 53 -0.92 6.98 -0.13
C LEU A 53 -0.80 5.85 0.89
N ILE A 54 -1.47 4.74 0.65
CA ILE A 54 -1.43 3.58 1.54
C ILE A 54 -1.07 2.35 0.71
N ILE A 55 0.03 1.70 1.08
CA ILE A 55 0.60 0.60 0.30
C ILE A 55 0.53 -0.69 1.10
N ASN A 56 -0.16 -1.69 0.58
CA ASN A 56 -0.21 -3.01 1.20
C ASN A 56 0.98 -3.85 0.76
N CYS A 57 1.86 -4.14 1.70
CA CYS A 57 3.01 -5.04 1.52
C CYS A 57 2.82 -6.34 2.30
N THR A 58 1.62 -6.61 2.82
CA THR A 58 1.30 -7.84 3.54
C THR A 58 0.83 -8.91 2.54
N PRO A 59 0.83 -10.21 2.93
CA PRO A 59 0.27 -11.26 2.08
C PRO A 59 -1.25 -11.36 2.17
N LEU A 60 -1.92 -10.49 2.93
CA LEU A 60 -3.37 -10.54 3.10
C LEU A 60 -4.07 -10.21 1.79
N GLY A 61 -4.94 -11.10 1.34
CA GLY A 61 -5.63 -10.98 0.06
C GLY A 61 -5.16 -11.95 -1.01
N THR A 62 -4.04 -12.68 -0.76
CA THR A 62 -3.59 -13.78 -1.64
C THR A 62 -4.21 -15.10 -1.17
N PHE A 63 -4.25 -16.07 -2.07
CA PHE A 63 -4.68 -17.43 -1.72
C PHE A 63 -3.77 -18.02 -0.63
N PRO A 64 -4.32 -18.68 0.42
CA PRO A 64 -5.75 -18.97 0.62
C PRO A 64 -6.53 -17.87 1.36
N LYS A 65 -5.92 -16.72 1.64
CA LYS A 65 -6.51 -15.65 2.46
C LYS A 65 -7.18 -14.56 1.60
N LEU A 66 -7.97 -14.97 0.62
CA LEU A 66 -8.58 -14.04 -0.36
C LEU A 66 -9.50 -13.00 0.28
N GLU A 67 -10.20 -13.37 1.36
CA GLU A 67 -11.13 -12.47 2.06
C GLU A 67 -10.48 -11.65 3.16
N LYS A 68 -9.17 -11.78 3.34
CA LYS A 68 -8.44 -11.02 4.35
C LYS A 68 -7.92 -9.71 3.76
N CYS A 69 -7.84 -8.70 4.61
CA CYS A 69 -7.24 -7.41 4.26
C CYS A 69 -6.63 -6.79 5.52
N PRO A 70 -5.70 -5.84 5.37
CA PRO A 70 -5.21 -5.09 6.52
C PRO A 70 -6.34 -4.41 7.28
N GLU A 71 -6.30 -4.45 8.60
CA GLU A 71 -7.35 -3.89 9.46
C GLU A 71 -7.10 -2.40 9.73
N ILE A 72 -7.44 -1.58 8.74
CA ILE A 72 -7.36 -0.12 8.84
C ILE A 72 -8.77 0.47 8.82
N SER A 73 -8.89 1.74 9.17
CA SER A 73 -10.17 2.45 9.15
C SER A 73 -10.54 2.87 7.72
N TYR A 74 -11.13 1.95 6.98
CA TYR A 74 -11.53 2.19 5.58
C TYR A 74 -12.54 3.33 5.46
N ASP A 75 -13.31 3.61 6.49
CA ASP A 75 -14.30 4.69 6.49
C ASP A 75 -13.68 6.07 6.31
N GLN A 76 -12.39 6.22 6.55
CA GLN A 76 -11.67 7.48 6.41
C GLN A 76 -11.09 7.68 5.01
N LEU A 77 -11.24 6.71 4.14
CA LEU A 77 -10.76 6.82 2.76
C LEU A 77 -11.71 7.65 1.92
N ASP A 78 -11.18 8.37 0.97
CA ASP A 78 -11.95 9.20 0.05
C ASP A 78 -11.28 9.28 -1.33
N LYS A 79 -11.81 10.12 -2.20
CA LYS A 79 -11.32 10.27 -3.57
C LYS A 79 -9.88 10.81 -3.66
N TYR A 80 -9.34 11.33 -2.58
CA TYR A 80 -7.97 11.84 -2.55
C TYR A 80 -6.95 10.78 -2.15
N HIS A 81 -7.42 9.62 -1.71
CA HIS A 81 -6.53 8.50 -1.36
C HIS A 81 -6.16 7.69 -2.59
N LEU A 82 -4.94 7.15 -2.56
CA LEU A 82 -4.47 6.16 -3.51
C LEU A 82 -4.06 4.92 -2.71
N LEU A 83 -4.71 3.80 -2.98
CA LEU A 83 -4.36 2.51 -2.40
C LEU A 83 -3.57 1.70 -3.42
N PHE A 84 -2.40 1.26 -3.01
CA PHE A 84 -1.53 0.44 -3.82
C PHE A 84 -1.39 -0.91 -3.15
N ASP A 85 -1.70 -1.99 -3.87
CA ASP A 85 -1.51 -3.34 -3.37
C ASP A 85 -0.47 -4.04 -4.24
N LEU A 86 0.61 -4.54 -3.63
CA LEU A 86 1.65 -5.25 -4.35
C LEU A 86 1.16 -6.59 -4.90
N ILE A 87 0.06 -7.09 -4.36
CA ILE A 87 -0.58 -8.30 -4.84
C ILE A 87 -1.22 -8.02 -6.20
N TYR A 88 -1.01 -8.92 -7.17
CA TYR A 88 -1.65 -8.81 -8.48
C TYR A 88 -2.57 -9.99 -8.81
N ASN A 89 -2.52 -11.05 -8.02
CA ASN A 89 -3.43 -12.19 -8.15
C ASN A 89 -4.05 -12.51 -6.78
N PRO A 90 -5.31 -12.19 -6.56
CA PRO A 90 -6.29 -11.66 -7.51
C PRO A 90 -6.00 -10.19 -7.91
N ALA A 91 -6.50 -9.78 -9.07
CA ALA A 91 -6.29 -8.42 -9.58
C ALA A 91 -6.95 -7.37 -8.69
N GLN A 92 -8.04 -7.71 -8.02
CA GLN A 92 -8.70 -6.84 -7.06
C GLN A 92 -8.79 -7.54 -5.71
N THR A 93 -7.88 -7.19 -4.81
CA THR A 93 -7.87 -7.71 -3.44
C THR A 93 -8.98 -7.07 -2.60
N LYS A 94 -9.26 -7.66 -1.46
CA LYS A 94 -10.22 -7.09 -0.50
C LYS A 94 -9.83 -5.67 -0.09
N PHE A 95 -8.53 -5.43 0.09
CA PHE A 95 -7.98 -4.11 0.40
C PHE A 95 -8.36 -3.08 -0.67
N LEU A 96 -8.08 -3.38 -1.93
CA LEU A 96 -8.41 -2.48 -3.04
C LEU A 96 -9.91 -2.31 -3.21
N LYS A 97 -10.66 -3.40 -3.08
CA LYS A 97 -12.12 -3.36 -3.18
C LYS A 97 -12.74 -2.41 -2.14
N ASN A 98 -12.28 -2.51 -0.90
CA ASN A 98 -12.76 -1.65 0.18
C ASN A 98 -12.44 -0.18 -0.09
N GLY A 99 -11.24 0.10 -0.60
CA GLY A 99 -10.85 1.47 -0.94
C GLY A 99 -11.70 2.02 -2.09
N LYS A 100 -11.92 1.22 -3.12
CA LYS A 100 -12.72 1.62 -4.28
C LYS A 100 -14.16 1.95 -3.90
N LEU A 101 -14.73 1.19 -2.96
CA LEU A 101 -16.07 1.47 -2.44
C LEU A 101 -16.16 2.84 -1.76
N ARG A 102 -15.04 3.36 -1.26
CA ARG A 102 -14.97 4.68 -0.62
C ARG A 102 -14.53 5.77 -1.59
N GLY A 103 -14.39 5.45 -2.87
CA GLY A 103 -14.01 6.43 -3.89
C GLY A 103 -12.50 6.59 -4.10
N ALA A 104 -11.68 5.84 -3.38
CA ALA A 104 -10.23 5.92 -3.53
C ALA A 104 -9.77 5.37 -4.89
N LYS A 105 -8.66 5.89 -5.38
CA LYS A 105 -7.97 5.34 -6.54
C LYS A 105 -7.21 4.10 -6.10
N THR A 106 -7.07 3.12 -6.99
CA THR A 106 -6.43 1.86 -6.67
C THR A 106 -5.47 1.44 -7.78
N ILE A 107 -4.33 0.84 -7.38
CA ILE A 107 -3.33 0.28 -8.30
C ILE A 107 -2.92 -1.08 -7.73
N ASN A 108 -2.84 -2.11 -8.56
CA ASN A 108 -2.34 -3.42 -8.14
C ASN A 108 -0.90 -3.65 -8.64
N GLY A 109 -0.29 -4.75 -8.16
CA GLY A 109 1.10 -5.07 -8.50
C GLY A 109 1.34 -5.31 -9.99
N LEU A 110 0.35 -5.79 -10.72
CA LEU A 110 0.47 -5.99 -12.17
C LEU A 110 0.62 -4.64 -12.89
N GLU A 111 -0.20 -3.67 -12.54
CA GLU A 111 -0.12 -2.33 -13.11
C GLU A 111 1.25 -1.71 -12.86
N MET A 112 1.82 -1.93 -11.67
CA MET A 112 3.16 -1.46 -11.35
C MET A 112 4.21 -2.11 -12.25
N LEU A 113 4.11 -3.42 -12.47
CA LEU A 113 5.06 -4.14 -13.33
C LEU A 113 5.00 -3.62 -14.77
N ILE A 114 3.79 -3.38 -15.29
CA ILE A 114 3.60 -2.81 -16.62
C ILE A 114 4.24 -1.43 -16.70
N ASN A 115 4.01 -0.59 -15.72
CA ASN A 115 4.57 0.77 -15.69
C ASN A 115 6.09 0.75 -15.64
N GLN A 116 6.68 -0.16 -14.87
CA GLN A 116 8.12 -0.32 -14.82
C GLN A 116 8.69 -0.77 -16.17
N ALA A 117 8.01 -1.69 -16.84
CA ALA A 117 8.43 -2.18 -18.16
C ALA A 117 8.40 -1.06 -19.18
N GLU A 118 7.34 -0.26 -19.21
CA GLU A 118 7.22 0.89 -20.11
C GLU A 118 8.33 1.91 -19.85
N LYS A 119 8.63 2.20 -18.60
CA LYS A 119 9.68 3.14 -18.23
C LYS A 119 11.05 2.63 -18.65
N SER A 120 11.31 1.35 -18.46
CA SER A 120 12.57 0.72 -18.91
C SER A 120 12.71 0.80 -20.42
N TRP A 121 11.61 0.55 -21.15
CA TRP A 121 11.57 0.67 -22.61
C TRP A 121 11.91 2.08 -23.06
N GLU A 122 11.34 3.09 -22.43
CA GLU A 122 11.62 4.49 -22.73
C GLU A 122 13.10 4.81 -22.53
N ILE A 123 13.71 4.34 -21.44
CA ILE A 123 15.13 4.55 -21.16
C ILE A 123 16.00 3.91 -22.24
N TRP A 124 15.65 2.67 -22.67
CA TRP A 124 16.40 1.96 -23.70
C TRP A 124 16.34 2.64 -25.07
N ASN A 125 15.25 3.33 -25.36
CA ASN A 125 15.00 3.94 -26.66
C ASN A 125 15.19 5.46 -26.70
N SER A 126 15.69 6.04 -25.63
CA SER A 126 15.93 7.48 -25.54
C SER A 126 17.34 7.90 -25.98
#